data_5749fe1e43f14dc0a9307b034f2db109
#
_entry.id   5749fe1e43f14dc0a9307b034f2db109
#
_cell.length_a   1.000
_cell.length_b   1.000
_cell.length_c   1.000
_cell.angle_alpha   90.00
_cell.angle_beta   90.00
_cell.angle_gamma   90.00
#
_symmetry.space_group_name_H-M   'P 1'
#
loop_
_entity.id
_entity.type
_entity.pdbx_description
1 polymer ?
#
loop_
_entity_poly.entity_id
_entity_poly.type
_entity_poly.pdbx_seq_one_letter_code
_entity_poly.pdbx_strand_id
1 'polypeptide(L)'
;MSPISCHSSAAPAMKKIFSVSDFIAFGERYGIDYRFPALPQYTQSSPVLHGDIEEIALPGGICITRSDVHVLQPYETTSRHSSPLYMLVVLEGNVALAVNEQTFLLSAGMAFCSQLSEQQTIRAHHGADSKLRTLSLGMYPDGGWRERLPVSLADEWENSATSARVWQVPEFLLSGLRYAQQPGPHAASRQLMLEGIMLQLLGYALNLCQPATQKRGLPVTGEYQR
;
A
#
# COMPACT_ATOMS: atom_id res chain seq x y z
N MET A 1 2.80 -15.11 20.44
CA MET A 1 2.42 -13.88 19.73
C MET A 1 1.02 -14.11 19.18
N SER A 2 0.04 -13.32 19.64
CA SER A 2 -1.36 -13.51 19.22
C SER A 2 -1.55 -12.95 17.81
N PRO A 3 -2.27 -13.64 16.91
CA PRO A 3 -2.58 -13.11 15.59
C PRO A 3 -3.47 -11.88 15.72
N ILE A 4 -3.11 -10.82 15.01
CA ILE A 4 -3.92 -9.61 14.91
C ILE A 4 -5.18 -10.00 14.13
N SER A 5 -6.32 -10.06 14.81
CA SER A 5 -7.62 -10.35 14.18
C SER A 5 -8.09 -9.11 13.43
N CYS A 6 -8.05 -9.14 12.11
CA CYS A 6 -8.80 -8.21 11.27
C CYS A 6 -10.30 -8.53 11.42
N HIS A 7 -11.03 -7.69 12.14
CA HIS A 7 -12.49 -7.80 12.23
C HIS A 7 -13.12 -6.99 11.10
N SER A 8 -13.73 -7.67 10.14
CA SER A 8 -14.60 -7.06 9.14
C SER A 8 -15.89 -6.56 9.81
N SER A 9 -16.05 -5.26 9.93
CA SER A 9 -17.31 -4.61 10.29
C SER A 9 -17.69 -3.65 9.16
N ALA A 10 -18.58 -4.10 8.29
CA ALA A 10 -19.16 -3.29 7.23
C ALA A 10 -20.34 -2.47 7.79
N ALA A 11 -20.04 -1.34 8.42
CA ALA A 11 -21.02 -0.27 8.65
C ALA A 11 -20.77 0.86 7.63
N PRO A 12 -21.80 1.62 7.19
CA PRO A 12 -21.59 2.76 6.31
C PRO A 12 -20.65 3.75 6.99
N ALA A 13 -19.58 4.08 6.30
CA ALA A 13 -18.50 4.91 6.82
C ALA A 13 -19.02 6.32 7.14
N MET A 14 -19.25 6.60 8.40
CA MET A 14 -19.43 7.98 8.87
C MET A 14 -18.06 8.64 8.92
N LYS A 15 -17.89 9.75 8.19
CA LYS A 15 -16.67 10.56 8.26
C LYS A 15 -16.40 10.89 9.73
N LYS A 16 -15.30 10.40 10.24
CA LYS A 16 -14.88 10.50 11.63
C LYS A 16 -13.71 11.47 11.74
N ILE A 17 -13.65 12.19 12.87
CA ILE A 17 -12.44 12.89 13.27
C ILE A 17 -11.57 11.91 14.04
N PHE A 18 -10.32 11.76 13.62
CA PHE A 18 -9.32 10.96 14.29
C PHE A 18 -8.38 11.86 15.07
N SER A 19 -8.26 11.59 16.35
CA SER A 19 -7.45 12.34 17.30
C SER A 19 -6.08 11.68 17.51
N VAL A 20 -5.20 12.35 18.24
CA VAL A 20 -3.89 11.77 18.65
C VAL A 20 -4.07 10.44 19.38
N SER A 21 -5.09 10.30 20.23
CA SER A 21 -5.36 9.03 20.94
C SER A 21 -5.72 7.89 19.98
N ASP A 22 -6.47 8.18 18.90
CA ASP A 22 -6.77 7.17 17.87
C ASP A 22 -5.48 6.71 17.18
N PHE A 23 -4.54 7.63 16.89
CA PHE A 23 -3.24 7.32 16.28
C PHE A 23 -2.34 6.50 17.21
N ILE A 24 -2.36 6.74 18.52
CA ILE A 24 -1.66 5.90 19.48
C ILE A 24 -2.19 4.47 19.43
N ALA A 25 -3.51 4.30 19.44
CA ALA A 25 -4.14 2.98 19.31
C ALA A 25 -3.81 2.30 17.96
N PHE A 26 -3.76 3.05 16.86
CA PHE A 26 -3.30 2.54 15.56
C PHE A 26 -1.83 2.12 15.62
N GLY A 27 -0.98 2.92 16.28
CA GLY A 27 0.44 2.61 16.45
C GLY A 27 0.67 1.27 17.14
N GLU A 28 -0.05 1.02 18.23
CA GLU A 28 0.01 -0.24 18.98
C GLU A 28 -0.52 -1.42 18.13
N ARG A 29 -1.62 -1.20 17.40
CA ARG A 29 -2.26 -2.26 16.61
C ARG A 29 -1.47 -2.62 15.36
N TYR A 30 -0.93 -1.63 14.65
CA TYR A 30 -0.31 -1.82 13.33
C TYR A 30 1.22 -1.72 13.34
N GLY A 31 1.82 -1.52 14.50
CA GLY A 31 3.27 -1.34 14.62
C GLY A 31 3.77 -0.13 13.84
N ILE A 32 3.09 0.98 14.00
CA ILE A 32 3.43 2.24 13.37
C ILE A 32 3.78 3.27 14.44
N ASP A 33 4.95 3.89 14.34
CA ASP A 33 5.29 5.06 15.12
C ASP A 33 4.74 6.31 14.45
N TYR A 34 4.02 7.11 15.22
CA TYR A 34 3.50 8.40 14.78
C TYR A 34 4.23 9.55 15.46
N ARG A 35 4.56 10.58 14.68
CA ARG A 35 5.14 11.83 15.17
C ARG A 35 4.29 13.00 14.68
N PHE A 36 4.09 13.99 15.55
CA PHE A 36 3.28 15.19 15.29
C PHE A 36 4.12 16.45 15.47
N PRO A 37 4.92 16.87 14.46
CA PRO A 37 5.91 17.95 14.62
C PRO A 37 5.32 19.31 14.97
N ALA A 38 4.07 19.58 14.55
CA ALA A 38 3.40 20.87 14.75
C ALA A 38 2.67 20.99 16.10
N LEU A 39 2.60 19.93 16.89
CA LEU A 39 1.92 19.95 18.18
C LEU A 39 2.92 20.07 19.33
N PRO A 40 3.19 21.28 19.85
CA PRO A 40 4.16 21.48 20.93
C PRO A 40 3.73 20.89 22.27
N GLN A 41 2.45 20.60 22.47
CA GLN A 41 1.90 19.88 23.60
C GLN A 41 0.78 18.96 23.13
N TYR A 42 1.01 17.66 23.23
CA TYR A 42 0.02 16.65 22.87
C TYR A 42 -1.16 16.68 23.83
N THR A 43 -2.29 17.17 23.38
CA THR A 43 -3.55 16.76 23.98
C THR A 43 -4.03 15.53 23.22
N GLN A 44 -4.38 14.47 23.94
CA GLN A 44 -4.86 13.22 23.34
C GLN A 44 -6.09 13.42 22.43
N SER A 45 -6.85 14.51 22.67
CA SER A 45 -8.04 14.89 21.94
C SER A 45 -7.77 15.77 20.71
N SER A 46 -6.52 16.17 20.44
CA SER A 46 -6.20 17.01 19.28
C SER A 46 -6.57 16.31 17.97
N PRO A 47 -7.38 16.94 17.08
CA PRO A 47 -7.77 16.33 15.82
C PRO A 47 -6.58 16.31 14.85
N VAL A 48 -6.37 15.16 14.20
CA VAL A 48 -5.29 14.94 13.23
C VAL A 48 -5.81 14.74 11.83
N LEU A 49 -6.86 13.94 11.69
CA LEU A 49 -7.53 13.64 10.42
C LEU A 49 -9.03 13.82 10.52
N HIS A 50 -9.64 14.11 9.38
CA HIS A 50 -11.08 13.98 9.19
C HIS A 50 -11.34 13.13 7.95
N GLY A 51 -12.15 12.08 8.06
CA GLY A 51 -12.48 11.24 6.91
C GLY A 51 -12.86 9.82 7.27
N ASP A 52 -12.53 8.91 6.38
CA ASP A 52 -12.87 7.49 6.46
C ASP A 52 -11.64 6.62 6.27
N ILE A 53 -11.47 5.66 7.18
CA ILE A 53 -10.43 4.62 7.11
C ILE A 53 -11.13 3.28 7.26
N GLU A 54 -10.94 2.40 6.29
CA GLU A 54 -11.54 1.06 6.26
C GLU A 54 -10.45 0.02 6.07
N GLU A 55 -10.54 -1.07 6.85
CA GLU A 55 -9.68 -2.22 6.73
C GLU A 55 -10.43 -3.39 6.10
N ILE A 56 -9.80 -4.03 5.15
CA ILE A 56 -10.35 -5.16 4.41
C ILE A 56 -9.33 -6.29 4.46
N ALA A 57 -9.69 -7.36 5.19
CA ALA A 57 -8.89 -8.57 5.19
C ALA A 57 -9.23 -9.41 3.96
N LEU A 58 -8.21 -9.79 3.20
CA LEU A 58 -8.31 -10.71 2.08
C LEU A 58 -7.76 -12.09 2.48
N PRO A 59 -8.18 -13.16 1.79
CA PRO A 59 -7.59 -14.47 1.97
C PRO A 59 -6.07 -14.47 1.73
N GLY A 60 -5.32 -15.34 2.42
CA GLY A 60 -3.87 -15.44 2.27
C GLY A 60 -3.06 -14.41 3.06
N GLY A 61 -3.65 -13.86 4.15
CA GLY A 61 -2.93 -12.94 5.04
C GLY A 61 -2.64 -11.57 4.43
N ILE A 62 -3.46 -11.15 3.48
CA ILE A 62 -3.39 -9.83 2.85
C ILE A 62 -4.35 -8.89 3.59
N CYS A 63 -3.85 -7.75 4.00
CA CYS A 63 -4.66 -6.67 4.58
C CYS A 63 -4.58 -5.43 3.70
N ILE A 64 -5.75 -4.89 3.35
CA ILE A 64 -5.88 -3.64 2.63
C ILE A 64 -6.38 -2.58 3.59
N THR A 65 -5.74 -1.43 3.61
CA THR A 65 -6.26 -0.23 4.28
C THR A 65 -6.64 0.79 3.23
N ARG A 66 -7.92 1.14 3.19
CA ARG A 66 -8.44 2.24 2.39
C ARG A 66 -8.51 3.49 3.26
N SER A 67 -7.96 4.58 2.78
CA SER A 67 -8.05 5.88 3.45
C SER A 67 -8.61 6.92 2.48
N ASP A 68 -9.63 7.66 2.90
CA ASP A 68 -10.19 8.84 2.23
C ASP A 68 -10.29 9.95 3.28
N VAL A 69 -9.24 10.73 3.43
CA VAL A 69 -9.03 11.61 4.57
C VAL A 69 -8.59 13.00 4.15
N HIS A 70 -8.92 13.97 5.00
CA HIS A 70 -8.35 15.31 5.00
C HIS A 70 -7.41 15.43 6.21
N VAL A 71 -6.15 15.73 5.95
CA VAL A 71 -5.12 15.89 6.98
C VAL A 71 -5.27 17.26 7.62
N LEU A 72 -5.63 17.32 8.89
CA LEU A 72 -5.82 18.57 9.64
C LEU A 72 -4.51 19.07 10.26
N GLN A 73 -3.66 18.15 10.69
CA GLN A 73 -2.36 18.43 11.29
C GLN A 73 -1.28 17.58 10.61
N PRO A 74 -0.08 18.14 10.36
CA PRO A 74 0.99 17.36 9.77
C PRO A 74 1.45 16.27 10.72
N TYR A 75 1.69 15.09 10.17
CA TYR A 75 2.22 13.97 10.93
C TYR A 75 3.17 13.11 10.10
N GLU A 76 4.00 12.38 10.78
CA GLU A 76 4.91 11.40 10.20
C GLU A 76 4.60 10.01 10.71
N THR A 77 4.82 9.03 9.88
CA THR A 77 4.70 7.61 10.24
C THR A 77 6.03 6.90 10.02
N THR A 78 6.32 5.91 10.87
CA THR A 78 7.42 4.97 10.64
C THR A 78 6.89 3.56 10.90
N SER A 79 6.98 2.68 9.89
CA SER A 79 6.58 1.28 10.04
C SER A 79 7.59 0.52 10.89
N ARG A 80 7.10 -0.34 11.81
CA ARG A 80 7.92 -1.26 12.63
C ARG A 80 7.70 -2.72 12.29
N HIS A 81 6.58 -3.04 11.63
CA HIS A 81 6.26 -4.42 11.28
C HIS A 81 6.94 -4.82 9.98
N SER A 82 7.48 -6.04 9.98
CA SER A 82 7.93 -6.68 8.75
C SER A 82 6.74 -7.06 7.88
N SER A 83 6.90 -6.90 6.57
CA SER A 83 5.93 -7.35 5.56
C SER A 83 6.69 -7.86 4.35
N PRO A 84 6.42 -9.08 3.90
CA PRO A 84 7.04 -9.61 2.67
C PRO A 84 6.77 -8.74 1.46
N LEU A 85 5.62 -8.09 1.43
CA LEU A 85 5.25 -7.08 0.45
C LEU A 85 4.38 -6.01 1.11
N TYR A 86 4.83 -4.78 1.00
CA TYR A 86 4.03 -3.59 1.24
C TYR A 86 3.83 -2.84 -0.06
N MET A 87 2.61 -2.42 -0.34
CA MET A 87 2.27 -1.63 -1.51
C MET A 87 1.39 -0.45 -1.10
N LEU A 88 1.61 0.72 -1.72
CA LEU A 88 0.78 1.91 -1.58
C LEU A 88 0.36 2.40 -2.96
N VAL A 89 -0.92 2.64 -3.16
CA VAL A 89 -1.48 3.30 -4.34
C VAL A 89 -2.07 4.63 -3.91
N VAL A 90 -1.65 5.72 -4.54
CA VAL A 90 -2.20 7.06 -4.33
C VAL A 90 -3.28 7.31 -5.37
N LEU A 91 -4.51 7.52 -4.94
CA LEU A 91 -5.67 7.80 -5.81
C LEU A 91 -5.97 9.30 -5.88
N GLU A 92 -5.66 10.05 -4.81
CA GLU A 92 -5.80 11.51 -4.74
C GLU A 92 -4.78 12.06 -3.75
N GLY A 93 -4.21 13.23 -4.06
CA GLY A 93 -3.20 13.89 -3.24
C GLY A 93 -1.78 13.43 -3.54
N ASN A 94 -0.88 13.68 -2.59
CA ASN A 94 0.53 13.35 -2.68
C ASN A 94 1.03 12.76 -1.36
N VAL A 95 1.98 11.83 -1.44
CA VAL A 95 2.66 11.23 -0.28
C VAL A 95 4.15 11.24 -0.52
N ALA A 96 4.92 11.74 0.45
CA ALA A 96 6.36 11.60 0.47
C ALA A 96 6.74 10.39 1.33
N LEU A 97 7.41 9.43 0.73
CA LEU A 97 7.92 8.22 1.40
C LEU A 97 9.44 8.26 1.45
N ALA A 98 10.01 7.80 2.54
CA ALA A 98 11.43 7.54 2.65
C ALA A 98 11.66 6.07 3.04
N VAL A 99 12.52 5.40 2.29
CA VAL A 99 12.99 4.04 2.58
C VAL A 99 14.50 4.11 2.66
N ASN A 100 15.04 3.85 3.84
CA ASN A 100 16.46 4.10 4.12
C ASN A 100 16.82 5.57 3.79
N GLU A 101 17.77 5.79 2.86
CA GLU A 101 18.23 7.11 2.41
C GLU A 101 17.49 7.61 1.16
N GLN A 102 16.64 6.78 0.54
CA GLN A 102 15.93 7.14 -0.68
C GLN A 102 14.57 7.75 -0.36
N THR A 103 14.25 8.87 -1.01
CA THR A 103 12.96 9.54 -0.90
C THR A 103 12.19 9.42 -2.21
N PHE A 104 10.91 9.09 -2.10
CA PHE A 104 9.97 8.93 -3.20
C PHE A 104 8.81 9.89 -3.00
N LEU A 105 8.51 10.69 -4.01
CA LEU A 105 7.31 11.51 -4.04
C LEU A 105 6.28 10.83 -4.94
N LEU A 106 5.16 10.43 -4.34
CA LEU A 106 4.05 9.79 -5.03
C LEU A 106 2.92 10.79 -5.21
N SER A 107 2.41 10.87 -6.41
CA SER A 107 1.21 11.64 -6.76
C SER A 107 0.06 10.71 -7.17
N ALA A 108 -1.13 11.28 -7.36
CA ALA A 108 -2.30 10.55 -7.81
C ALA A 108 -2.01 9.71 -9.06
N GLY A 109 -2.42 8.45 -9.04
CA GLY A 109 -2.18 7.47 -10.10
C GLY A 109 -0.87 6.70 -9.96
N MET A 110 -0.03 6.99 -8.97
CA MET A 110 1.22 6.27 -8.74
C MET A 110 1.06 5.18 -7.69
N ALA A 111 1.86 4.14 -7.83
CA ALA A 111 2.02 3.10 -6.83
C ALA A 111 3.48 2.97 -6.41
N PHE A 112 3.65 2.51 -5.20
CA PHE A 112 4.91 2.18 -4.57
C PHE A 112 4.84 0.76 -4.01
N CYS A 113 5.91 -0.01 -4.08
CA CYS A 113 6.04 -1.25 -3.32
C CYS A 113 7.44 -1.42 -2.75
N SER A 114 7.53 -2.16 -1.66
CA SER A 114 8.78 -2.54 -1.00
C SER A 114 8.56 -3.74 -0.09
N GLN A 115 9.62 -4.42 0.25
CA GLN A 115 9.64 -5.30 1.42
C GLN A 115 9.86 -4.43 2.66
N LEU A 116 9.32 -4.85 3.80
CA LEU A 116 9.57 -4.24 5.10
C LEU A 116 10.24 -5.25 6.03
N SER A 117 11.25 -4.81 6.74
CA SER A 117 11.96 -5.61 7.74
C SER A 117 12.43 -4.70 8.87
N GLU A 118 13.07 -5.26 9.87
CA GLU A 118 13.72 -4.48 10.94
C GLU A 118 14.80 -3.53 10.40
N GLN A 119 15.48 -3.92 9.30
CA GLN A 119 16.52 -3.11 8.65
C GLN A 119 15.96 -2.17 7.59
N GLN A 120 14.73 -2.39 7.13
CA GLN A 120 14.10 -1.62 6.06
C GLN A 120 12.72 -1.13 6.48
N THR A 121 12.68 0.07 7.03
CA THR A 121 11.45 0.73 7.43
C THR A 121 11.01 1.75 6.40
N ILE A 122 9.69 1.97 6.32
CA ILE A 122 9.13 3.08 5.55
C ILE A 122 8.78 4.21 6.51
N ARG A 123 9.21 5.40 6.17
CA ARG A 123 8.73 6.65 6.77
C ARG A 123 7.86 7.38 5.76
N ALA A 124 6.70 7.87 6.20
CA ALA A 124 5.85 8.71 5.38
C ALA A 124 5.60 10.06 6.06
N HIS A 125 5.59 11.12 5.26
CA HIS A 125 5.25 12.46 5.71
C HIS A 125 3.94 12.91 5.10
N HIS A 126 3.04 13.40 5.95
CA HIS A 126 1.71 13.87 5.58
C HIS A 126 1.58 15.35 5.94
N GLY A 127 1.45 16.19 4.92
CA GLY A 127 1.30 17.65 5.09
C GLY A 127 -0.11 18.02 5.57
N ALA A 128 -0.22 19.10 6.36
CA ALA A 128 -1.52 19.65 6.74
C ALA A 128 -2.30 20.18 5.54
N ASP A 129 -3.61 20.34 5.72
CA ASP A 129 -4.57 20.86 4.74
C ASP A 129 -4.57 20.12 3.39
N SER A 130 -4.15 18.84 3.42
CA SER A 130 -4.09 17.99 2.25
C SER A 130 -5.20 16.95 2.24
N LYS A 131 -5.84 16.80 1.08
CA LYS A 131 -6.74 15.68 0.84
C LYS A 131 -5.95 14.50 0.32
N LEU A 132 -6.15 13.35 0.95
CA LEU A 132 -5.43 12.15 0.64
C LEU A 132 -6.38 10.96 0.51
N ARG A 133 -6.39 10.34 -0.67
CA ARG A 133 -7.05 9.06 -0.89
C ARG A 133 -6.02 8.03 -1.30
N THR A 134 -5.87 7.01 -0.46
CA THR A 134 -4.89 5.95 -0.69
C THR A 134 -5.49 4.57 -0.49
N LEU A 135 -4.79 3.60 -1.02
CA LEU A 135 -5.01 2.19 -0.80
C LEU A 135 -3.65 1.56 -0.49
N SER A 136 -3.46 1.10 0.74
CA SER A 136 -2.26 0.38 1.11
C SER A 136 -2.57 -1.11 1.28
N LEU A 137 -1.61 -1.94 0.91
CA LEU A 137 -1.64 -3.39 1.05
C LEU A 137 -0.42 -3.81 1.84
N GLY A 138 -0.65 -4.61 2.87
CA GLY A 138 0.40 -5.32 3.60
C GLY A 138 0.14 -6.81 3.60
N MET A 139 1.21 -7.59 3.57
CA MET A 139 1.14 -9.04 3.72
C MET A 139 1.72 -9.43 5.07
N TYR A 140 1.05 -10.37 5.73
CA TYR A 140 1.60 -10.97 6.94
C TYR A 140 2.63 -12.04 6.58
N PRO A 141 3.79 -12.09 7.25
CA PRO A 141 4.83 -13.10 6.97
C PRO A 141 4.29 -14.54 7.01
N ASP A 142 3.40 -14.82 7.95
CA ASP A 142 2.81 -16.15 8.17
C ASP A 142 1.47 -16.35 7.43
N GLY A 143 1.11 -15.46 6.52
CA GLY A 143 -0.24 -15.37 5.93
C GLY A 143 -0.52 -16.31 4.76
N GLY A 144 0.40 -17.21 4.37
CA GLY A 144 0.20 -18.13 3.24
C GLY A 144 0.22 -17.43 1.86
N TRP A 145 0.75 -16.22 1.78
CA TRP A 145 0.83 -15.46 0.53
C TRP A 145 1.68 -16.17 -0.56
N ARG A 146 2.70 -16.94 -0.15
CA ARG A 146 3.53 -17.72 -1.08
C ARG A 146 2.73 -18.74 -1.87
N GLU A 147 1.71 -19.35 -1.26
CA GLU A 147 0.85 -20.34 -1.91
C GLU A 147 0.00 -19.75 -3.03
N ARG A 148 -0.16 -18.42 -3.05
CA ARG A 148 -0.93 -17.70 -4.06
C ARG A 148 -0.11 -17.24 -5.26
N LEU A 149 1.22 -17.32 -5.16
CA LEU A 149 2.13 -16.94 -6.22
C LEU A 149 2.77 -18.17 -6.86
N PRO A 150 3.09 -18.12 -8.15
CA PRO A 150 4.03 -19.07 -8.74
C PRO A 150 5.33 -19.05 -7.94
N VAL A 151 5.86 -20.23 -7.62
CA VAL A 151 7.04 -20.40 -6.77
C VAL A 151 8.22 -19.55 -7.26
N SER A 152 8.46 -19.53 -8.58
CA SER A 152 9.53 -18.72 -9.19
C SER A 152 9.39 -17.23 -8.90
N LEU A 153 8.17 -16.69 -8.92
CA LEU A 153 7.92 -15.27 -8.64
C LEU A 153 8.07 -14.94 -7.15
N ALA A 154 7.65 -15.86 -6.26
CA ALA A 154 7.84 -15.69 -4.83
C ALA A 154 9.34 -15.69 -4.48
N ASP A 155 10.11 -16.63 -5.05
CA ASP A 155 11.54 -16.73 -4.84
C ASP A 155 12.29 -15.52 -5.43
N GLU A 156 11.92 -15.06 -6.63
CA GLU A 156 12.48 -13.84 -7.23
C GLU A 156 12.23 -12.61 -6.36
N TRP A 157 11.01 -12.48 -5.82
CA TRP A 157 10.68 -11.38 -4.94
C TRP A 157 11.48 -11.39 -3.65
N GLU A 158 11.58 -12.54 -2.99
CA GLU A 158 12.35 -12.69 -1.75
C GLU A 158 13.85 -12.46 -1.95
N ASN A 159 14.38 -12.90 -3.08
CA ASN A 159 15.80 -12.73 -3.43
C ASN A 159 16.10 -11.37 -4.08
N SER A 160 15.08 -10.64 -4.56
CA SER A 160 15.28 -9.29 -5.06
C SER A 160 15.55 -8.37 -3.88
N ALA A 161 16.84 -8.30 -3.49
CA ALA A 161 17.25 -7.46 -2.39
C ALA A 161 16.60 -6.07 -2.49
N THR A 162 15.53 -5.87 -1.71
CA THR A 162 15.19 -4.61 -1.08
C THR A 162 14.99 -3.37 -1.95
N SER A 163 14.68 -3.47 -3.21
CA SER A 163 14.48 -2.25 -3.97
C SER A 163 13.03 -1.77 -3.88
N ALA A 164 12.85 -0.65 -3.21
CA ALA A 164 11.62 0.13 -3.33
C ALA A 164 11.37 0.45 -4.81
N ARG A 165 10.14 0.25 -5.27
CA ARG A 165 9.72 0.46 -6.65
C ARG A 165 8.58 1.46 -6.70
N VAL A 166 8.63 2.35 -7.70
CA VAL A 166 7.55 3.30 -7.98
C VAL A 166 7.17 3.16 -9.44
N TRP A 167 5.87 3.16 -9.73
CA TRP A 167 5.37 3.11 -11.11
C TRP A 167 4.04 3.82 -11.26
N GLN A 168 3.72 4.19 -12.50
CA GLN A 168 2.42 4.70 -12.87
C GLN A 168 1.45 3.53 -13.01
N VAL A 169 0.37 3.55 -12.24
CA VAL A 169 -0.69 2.52 -12.31
C VAL A 169 -1.46 2.68 -13.63
N PRO A 170 -1.67 1.59 -14.39
CA PRO A 170 -2.51 1.64 -15.58
C PRO A 170 -3.92 2.15 -15.29
N GLU A 171 -4.47 2.98 -16.18
CA GLU A 171 -5.76 3.65 -15.96
C GLU A 171 -6.92 2.66 -15.77
N PHE A 172 -6.90 1.51 -16.42
CA PHE A 172 -7.94 0.50 -16.23
C PHE A 172 -7.97 -0.07 -14.79
N LEU A 173 -6.81 -0.19 -14.13
CA LEU A 173 -6.72 -0.59 -12.72
C LEU A 173 -7.16 0.54 -11.79
N LEU A 174 -6.76 1.79 -12.08
CA LEU A 174 -7.24 2.95 -11.32
C LEU A 174 -8.75 3.11 -11.40
N SER A 175 -9.33 2.93 -12.58
CA SER A 175 -10.77 2.95 -12.78
C SER A 175 -11.48 1.84 -12.01
N GLY A 176 -10.92 0.63 -12.01
CA GLY A 176 -11.41 -0.50 -11.21
C GLY A 176 -11.35 -0.21 -9.71
N LEU A 177 -10.24 0.36 -9.22
CA LEU A 177 -10.09 0.76 -7.81
C LEU A 177 -11.11 1.83 -7.41
N ARG A 178 -11.30 2.86 -8.25
CA ARG A 178 -12.30 3.90 -7.99
C ARG A 178 -13.71 3.34 -7.95
N TYR A 179 -14.04 2.42 -8.88
CA TYR A 179 -15.35 1.75 -8.90
C TYR A 179 -15.58 0.89 -7.65
N ALA A 180 -14.59 0.09 -7.24
CA ALA A 180 -14.70 -0.75 -6.04
C ALA A 180 -14.85 0.05 -4.73
N GLN A 181 -14.53 1.34 -4.73
CA GLN A 181 -14.69 2.23 -3.59
C GLN A 181 -16.04 2.97 -3.55
N GLN A 182 -16.86 2.87 -4.61
CA GLN A 182 -18.16 3.52 -4.64
C GLN A 182 -19.16 2.80 -3.72
N PRO A 183 -20.12 3.53 -3.12
CA PRO A 183 -21.26 2.91 -2.45
C PRO A 183 -22.10 2.11 -3.46
N GLY A 184 -22.47 0.89 -3.12
CA GLY A 184 -23.42 0.14 -3.95
C GLY A 184 -23.12 -1.35 -4.18
N PRO A 185 -21.89 -1.78 -4.50
CA PRO A 185 -21.60 -3.21 -4.59
C PRO A 185 -21.81 -3.91 -3.26
N HIS A 186 -22.40 -5.12 -3.28
CA HIS A 186 -22.41 -5.97 -2.09
C HIS A 186 -20.99 -6.14 -1.56
N ALA A 187 -20.82 -6.16 -0.24
CA ALA A 187 -19.51 -6.24 0.41
C ALA A 187 -18.64 -7.39 -0.14
N ALA A 188 -19.23 -8.58 -0.34
CA ALA A 188 -18.54 -9.74 -0.90
C ALA A 188 -18.09 -9.51 -2.36
N SER A 189 -18.92 -8.87 -3.19
CA SER A 189 -18.54 -8.53 -4.58
C SER A 189 -17.42 -7.51 -4.61
N ARG A 190 -17.48 -6.50 -3.75
CA ARG A 190 -16.42 -5.49 -3.60
C ARG A 190 -15.11 -6.12 -3.16
N GLN A 191 -15.15 -7.02 -2.18
CA GLN A 191 -13.97 -7.74 -1.72
C GLN A 191 -13.32 -8.55 -2.85
N LEU A 192 -14.11 -9.30 -3.61
CA LEU A 192 -13.63 -10.08 -4.76
C LEU A 192 -13.02 -9.20 -5.85
N MET A 193 -13.63 -8.04 -6.14
CA MET A 193 -13.09 -7.07 -7.09
C MET A 193 -11.75 -6.51 -6.63
N LEU A 194 -11.65 -6.10 -5.36
CA LEU A 194 -10.40 -5.60 -4.78
C LEU A 194 -9.32 -6.67 -4.79
N GLU A 195 -9.64 -7.91 -4.45
CA GLU A 195 -8.70 -9.03 -4.54
C GLU A 195 -8.16 -9.20 -5.97
N GLY A 196 -9.03 -9.21 -6.97
CA GLY A 196 -8.62 -9.32 -8.37
C GLY A 196 -7.71 -8.18 -8.84
N ILE A 197 -8.04 -6.93 -8.46
CA ILE A 197 -7.22 -5.77 -8.78
C ILE A 197 -5.87 -5.81 -8.04
N MET A 198 -5.88 -6.22 -6.78
CA MET A 198 -4.65 -6.35 -5.99
C MET A 198 -3.70 -7.40 -6.58
N LEU A 199 -4.20 -8.54 -7.05
CA LEU A 199 -3.40 -9.55 -7.74
C LEU A 199 -2.79 -9.01 -9.04
N GLN A 200 -3.52 -8.19 -9.79
CA GLN A 200 -2.99 -7.53 -10.98
C GLN A 200 -1.90 -6.51 -10.62
N LEU A 201 -2.12 -5.67 -9.62
CA LEU A 201 -1.09 -4.73 -9.14
C LEU A 201 0.16 -5.46 -8.64
N LEU A 202 -0.02 -6.58 -7.94
CA LEU A 202 1.09 -7.43 -7.51
C LEU A 202 1.86 -7.98 -8.72
N GLY A 203 1.17 -8.44 -9.76
CA GLY A 203 1.80 -8.87 -11.02
C GLY A 203 2.63 -7.76 -11.66
N TYR A 204 2.14 -6.51 -11.64
CA TYR A 204 2.93 -5.36 -12.10
C TYR A 204 4.17 -5.12 -11.24
N ALA A 205 4.04 -5.16 -9.91
CA ALA A 205 5.16 -4.97 -8.99
C ALA A 205 6.25 -6.02 -9.20
N LEU A 206 5.86 -7.28 -9.31
CA LEU A 206 6.78 -8.41 -9.55
C LEU A 206 7.48 -8.31 -10.91
N ASN A 207 6.75 -7.93 -11.97
CA ASN A 207 7.34 -7.74 -13.29
C ASN A 207 8.40 -6.64 -13.32
N LEU A 208 8.29 -5.61 -12.47
CA LEU A 208 9.31 -4.57 -12.32
C LEU A 208 10.59 -5.09 -11.64
N CYS A 209 10.52 -6.23 -10.95
CA CYS A 209 11.67 -6.84 -10.30
C CYS A 209 12.51 -7.70 -11.28
N GLN A 210 11.97 -8.06 -12.44
CA GLN A 210 12.72 -8.83 -13.42
C GLN A 210 13.82 -7.97 -14.06
N PRO A 211 15.07 -8.45 -14.15
CA PRO A 211 16.11 -7.77 -14.91
C PRO A 211 15.61 -7.66 -16.36
N ALA A 212 15.80 -6.49 -16.97
CA ALA A 212 15.44 -6.28 -18.36
C ALA A 212 16.05 -7.39 -19.22
N THR A 213 15.23 -8.35 -19.63
CA THR A 213 15.66 -9.44 -20.49
C THR A 213 16.19 -8.78 -21.75
N GLN A 214 17.51 -8.88 -22.01
CA GLN A 214 18.08 -8.46 -23.27
C GLN A 214 17.17 -8.99 -24.37
N LYS A 215 16.59 -8.09 -25.15
CA LYS A 215 15.91 -8.43 -26.39
C LYS A 215 16.91 -9.27 -27.20
N ARG A 216 16.75 -10.57 -27.18
CA ARG A 216 17.43 -11.46 -28.14
C ARG A 216 16.97 -10.98 -29.50
N GLY A 217 17.83 -10.24 -30.18
CA GLY A 217 17.63 -9.92 -31.57
C GLY A 217 17.38 -11.24 -32.31
N LEU A 218 16.23 -11.34 -32.95
CA LEU A 218 15.99 -12.38 -33.93
C LEU A 218 17.12 -12.30 -34.96
N PRO A 219 17.82 -13.39 -35.27
CA PRO A 219 18.78 -13.38 -36.35
C PRO A 219 18.01 -13.05 -37.64
N VAL A 220 18.34 -11.92 -38.25
CA VAL A 220 17.92 -11.61 -39.61
C VAL A 220 18.70 -12.58 -40.53
N THR A 221 18.15 -13.73 -40.81
CA THR A 221 18.59 -14.55 -41.93
C THR A 221 18.05 -13.94 -43.20
N GLY A 222 18.79 -12.96 -43.69
CA GLY A 222 18.66 -12.49 -45.05
C GLY A 222 19.57 -13.30 -45.95
N GLU A 223 19.08 -14.19 -46.73
CA GLU A 223 19.68 -14.63 -47.99
C GLU A 223 18.55 -15.00 -48.97
N TYR A 224 18.18 -14.03 -49.77
CA TYR A 224 17.63 -14.29 -51.08
C TYR A 224 18.76 -14.04 -52.05
N GLN A 225 19.41 -15.12 -52.54
CA GLN A 225 20.17 -15.13 -53.78
C GLN A 225 19.36 -15.85 -54.85
N ARG A 226 19.07 -15.07 -55.95
CA ARG A 226 18.75 -15.45 -57.33
C ARG A 226 17.47 -16.21 -57.59
#